data_3ebb497dd5d898ba04ad8aa60ca9b21d
#
_entry.id   3ebb497dd5d898ba04ad8aa60ca9b21d
#
_cell.length_a   1.000
_cell.length_b   1.000
_cell.length_c   1.000
_cell.angle_alpha   90.00
_cell.angle_beta   90.00
_cell.angle_gamma   90.00
#
_symmetry.space_group_name_H-M   'P 1'
#
loop_
_entity.id
_entity.type
_entity.pdbx_description
1 polymer ?
#
loop_
_entity_poly.entity_id
_entity_poly.type
_entity_poly.pdbx_seq_one_letter_code
_entity_poly.pdbx_strand_id
1 'polypeptide(L)'
;IFMYRMLDDVRKLIRLERNRPSVFIWEIIPNETHFPEKFAQEATKAAKEEFPFKGLYTVTDAREMRGKNQKYFDMLYSNDLVAKYPNKSIFKREWGDFVDNWVDHNSVSRVAKQWGETAQIRQALHYFKE
;
A
#
# COMPACT_ATOMS: atom_id res chain seq x y z
N ILE A 1 -21.77 2.08 -12.32
CA ILE A 1 -22.34 1.72 -10.99
C ILE A 1 -21.24 1.28 -10.05
N PHE A 2 -20.33 0.38 -10.41
CA PHE A 2 -19.29 -0.14 -9.51
C PHE A 2 -18.34 0.96 -9.02
N MET A 3 -17.76 1.75 -9.93
CA MET A 3 -16.85 2.84 -9.59
C MET A 3 -17.51 3.86 -8.62
N TYR A 4 -18.76 4.19 -8.83
CA TYR A 4 -19.50 5.10 -7.95
C TYR A 4 -19.59 4.57 -6.52
N ARG A 5 -19.90 3.27 -6.36
CA ARG A 5 -19.95 2.63 -5.02
C ARG A 5 -18.60 2.65 -4.32
N MET A 6 -17.53 2.34 -5.05
CA MET A 6 -16.18 2.38 -4.47
C MET A 6 -15.78 3.80 -4.01
N LEU A 7 -16.12 4.83 -4.79
CA LEU A 7 -15.87 6.21 -4.40
C LEU A 7 -16.70 6.63 -3.19
N ASP A 8 -17.92 6.16 -3.08
CA ASP A 8 -18.77 6.37 -1.91
C ASP A 8 -18.19 5.68 -0.66
N ASP A 9 -17.64 4.48 -0.82
CA ASP A 9 -16.98 3.76 0.28
C ASP A 9 -15.68 4.47 0.72
N VAL A 10 -14.90 5.02 -0.20
CA VAL A 10 -13.75 5.88 0.13
C VAL A 10 -14.20 7.07 0.98
N ARG A 11 -15.26 7.76 0.59
CA ARG A 11 -15.79 8.89 1.35
C ARG A 11 -16.25 8.47 2.76
N LYS A 12 -16.98 7.38 2.87
CA LYS A 12 -17.44 6.84 4.14
C LYS A 12 -16.28 6.47 5.06
N LEU A 13 -15.26 5.80 4.53
CA LEU A 13 -14.06 5.44 5.28
C LEU A 13 -13.40 6.69 5.86
N ILE A 14 -13.16 7.70 5.04
CA ILE A 14 -12.54 8.95 5.50
C ILE A 14 -13.40 9.62 6.58
N ARG A 15 -14.70 9.74 6.38
CA ARG A 15 -15.63 10.33 7.39
C ARG A 15 -15.60 9.58 8.71
N LEU A 16 -15.54 8.25 8.66
CA LEU A 16 -15.52 7.40 9.85
C LEU A 16 -14.26 7.60 10.68
N GLU A 17 -13.12 7.69 10.01
CA GLU A 17 -11.82 7.60 10.65
C GLU A 17 -11.08 8.94 10.81
N ARG A 18 -11.49 10.00 10.10
CA ARG A 18 -10.78 11.28 10.06
C ARG A 18 -10.60 11.99 11.40
N ASN A 19 -11.44 11.65 12.39
CA ASN A 19 -11.36 12.23 13.73
C ASN A 19 -10.52 11.39 14.71
N ARG A 20 -9.87 10.34 14.21
CA ARG A 20 -8.97 9.51 15.03
C ARG A 20 -7.54 10.00 14.88
N PRO A 21 -6.90 10.52 15.95
CA PRO A 21 -5.56 11.10 15.86
C PRO A 21 -4.46 10.13 15.40
N SER A 22 -4.69 8.83 15.59
CA SER A 22 -3.76 7.78 15.17
C SER A 22 -3.83 7.44 13.68
N VAL A 23 -4.84 7.93 12.96
CA VAL A 23 -5.02 7.67 11.53
C VAL A 23 -4.56 8.88 10.73
N PHE A 24 -3.43 8.76 10.04
CA PHE A 24 -2.83 9.85 9.26
C PHE A 24 -2.43 9.43 7.83
N ILE A 25 -2.41 8.13 7.54
CA ILE A 25 -2.16 7.58 6.20
C ILE A 25 -3.34 6.74 5.77
N TRP A 26 -3.76 6.92 4.53
CA TRP A 26 -4.95 6.29 3.97
C TRP A 26 -4.58 5.53 2.70
N GLU A 27 -4.69 4.22 2.75
CA GLU A 27 -4.62 3.39 1.56
C GLU A 27 -6.02 3.30 0.95
N ILE A 28 -6.34 4.28 0.13
CA ILE A 28 -7.68 4.43 -0.45
C ILE A 28 -7.97 3.47 -1.61
N ILE A 29 -6.94 2.83 -2.12
CA ILE A 29 -7.03 1.80 -3.14
C ILE A 29 -6.21 0.61 -2.66
N PRO A 30 -6.85 -0.56 -2.45
CA PRO A 30 -6.17 -1.71 -1.88
C PRO A 30 -5.12 -2.29 -2.81
N ASN A 31 -4.20 -3.01 -2.21
CA ASN A 31 -3.18 -3.81 -2.86
C ASN A 31 -3.76 -4.77 -3.92
N GLU A 32 -2.93 -5.16 -4.89
CA GLU A 32 -3.24 -6.18 -5.91
C GLU A 32 -4.41 -5.83 -6.84
N THR A 33 -4.78 -4.57 -6.89
CA THR A 33 -5.89 -4.10 -7.72
C THR A 33 -5.37 -3.37 -8.96
N HIS A 34 -5.79 -3.83 -10.12
CA HIS A 34 -5.60 -3.11 -11.38
C HIS A 34 -6.80 -2.19 -11.61
N PHE A 35 -6.59 -0.90 -11.43
CA PHE A 35 -7.65 0.09 -11.57
C PHE A 35 -7.32 1.14 -12.64
N PRO A 36 -8.33 1.72 -13.30
CA PRO A 36 -8.13 2.77 -14.29
C PRO A 36 -7.57 4.04 -13.67
N GLU A 37 -6.76 4.78 -14.42
CA GLU A 37 -6.22 6.07 -14.00
C GLU A 37 -7.31 7.02 -13.49
N LYS A 38 -8.45 7.06 -14.17
CA LYS A 38 -9.60 7.86 -13.75
C LYS A 38 -10.06 7.52 -12.32
N PHE A 39 -10.02 6.25 -11.94
CA PHE A 39 -10.39 5.87 -10.58
C PHE A 39 -9.38 6.38 -9.54
N ALA A 40 -8.08 6.31 -9.84
CA ALA A 40 -7.06 6.86 -8.94
C ALA A 40 -7.24 8.38 -8.72
N GLN A 41 -7.53 9.12 -9.78
CA GLN A 41 -7.82 10.56 -9.71
C GLN A 41 -9.04 10.86 -8.84
N GLU A 42 -10.14 10.18 -9.12
CA GLU A 42 -11.41 10.43 -8.42
C GLU A 42 -11.36 9.96 -6.95
N ALA A 43 -10.65 8.86 -6.64
CA ALA A 43 -10.50 8.37 -5.28
C ALA A 43 -9.66 9.32 -4.42
N THR A 44 -8.52 9.79 -4.92
CA THR A 44 -7.70 10.78 -4.22
C THR A 44 -8.43 12.12 -4.05
N LYS A 45 -9.17 12.55 -5.07
CA LYS A 45 -10.01 13.74 -4.98
C LYS A 45 -11.08 13.56 -3.91
N ALA A 46 -11.81 12.45 -3.92
CA ALA A 46 -12.84 12.16 -2.95
C ALA A 46 -12.31 12.14 -1.51
N ALA A 47 -11.14 11.53 -1.29
CA ALA A 47 -10.50 11.52 0.03
C ALA A 47 -10.15 12.95 0.49
N LYS A 48 -9.55 13.77 -0.38
CA LYS A 48 -9.18 15.16 -0.05
C LYS A 48 -10.38 16.09 0.15
N GLU A 49 -11.49 15.86 -0.53
CA GLU A 49 -12.74 16.58 -0.28
C GLU A 49 -13.33 16.26 1.11
N GLU A 50 -13.24 15.02 1.56
CA GLU A 50 -13.73 14.61 2.87
C GLU A 50 -12.79 15.00 4.02
N PHE A 51 -11.51 15.23 3.74
CA PHE A 51 -10.52 15.71 4.70
C PHE A 51 -9.67 16.82 4.08
N PRO A 52 -10.21 18.06 3.99
CA PRO A 52 -9.53 19.17 3.30
C PRO A 52 -8.37 19.77 4.07
N PHE A 53 -8.03 19.24 5.22
CA PHE A 53 -6.94 19.73 6.07
C PHE A 53 -5.58 19.18 5.66
N LYS A 54 -4.51 19.88 6.03
CA LYS A 54 -3.15 19.33 5.93
C LYS A 54 -3.03 18.13 6.87
N GLY A 55 -2.43 17.05 6.39
CA GLY A 55 -2.23 15.83 7.20
C GLY A 55 -2.98 14.60 6.70
N LEU A 56 -3.75 14.71 5.61
CA LEU A 56 -4.20 13.54 4.90
C LEU A 56 -3.12 13.13 3.90
N TYR A 57 -2.58 11.94 4.11
CA TYR A 57 -1.59 11.34 3.22
C TYR A 57 -2.17 10.09 2.58
N THR A 58 -2.19 10.06 1.26
CA THR A 58 -2.70 8.92 0.51
C THR A 58 -1.56 8.08 -0.06
N VAL A 59 -1.75 6.79 -0.05
CA VAL A 59 -0.80 5.82 -0.58
C VAL A 59 -1.55 4.71 -1.34
N THR A 60 -0.88 4.04 -2.24
CA THR A 60 -1.34 2.80 -2.87
C THR A 60 -0.16 1.89 -3.17
N ASP A 61 -0.43 0.63 -3.45
CA ASP A 61 0.60 -0.35 -3.76
C ASP A 61 1.39 0.01 -5.03
N ALA A 62 2.68 -0.27 -5.01
CA ALA A 62 3.61 -0.03 -6.12
C ALA A 62 3.34 -0.92 -7.34
N ARG A 63 2.73 -2.09 -7.15
CA ARG A 63 2.39 -3.02 -8.24
C ARG A 63 1.29 -2.48 -9.14
N GLU A 64 0.56 -1.48 -8.67
CA GLU A 64 -0.47 -0.84 -9.43
C GLU A 64 0.10 -0.29 -10.74
N MET A 65 -0.27 -0.92 -11.84
CA MET A 65 0.15 -0.56 -13.21
C MET A 65 1.63 -0.11 -13.33
N ARG A 66 2.54 -0.79 -12.65
CA ARG A 66 3.97 -0.44 -12.58
C ARG A 66 4.22 1.00 -12.09
N GLY A 67 3.47 1.43 -11.12
CA GLY A 67 3.56 2.76 -10.55
C GLY A 67 3.04 3.89 -11.44
N LYS A 68 2.24 3.59 -12.47
CA LYS A 68 1.72 4.59 -13.39
C LYS A 68 0.85 5.62 -12.69
N ASN A 69 0.04 5.19 -11.74
CA ASN A 69 -0.89 6.04 -11.01
C ASN A 69 -0.31 6.62 -9.70
N GLN A 70 0.92 6.26 -9.33
CA GLN A 70 1.57 6.78 -8.11
C GLN A 70 1.67 8.31 -8.06
N LYS A 71 1.62 8.98 -9.22
CA LYS A 71 1.61 10.45 -9.31
C LYS A 71 0.43 11.11 -8.59
N TYR A 72 -0.69 10.40 -8.41
CA TYR A 72 -1.89 10.91 -7.75
C TYR A 72 -1.87 10.78 -6.23
N PHE A 73 -0.99 9.94 -5.69
CA PHE A 73 -0.88 9.70 -4.26
C PHE A 73 0.21 10.56 -3.63
N ASP A 74 0.07 10.85 -2.36
CA ASP A 74 1.01 11.74 -1.65
C ASP A 74 2.31 11.03 -1.30
N MET A 75 2.27 9.73 -1.06
CA MET A 75 3.40 8.91 -0.66
C MET A 75 3.61 7.73 -1.62
N LEU A 76 4.84 7.22 -1.63
CA LEU A 76 5.21 6.03 -2.37
C LEU A 76 5.20 4.81 -1.44
N TYR A 77 4.72 3.68 -1.95
CA TYR A 77 4.79 2.41 -1.24
C TYR A 77 6.18 1.75 -1.34
N SER A 78 6.91 1.94 -2.43
CA SER A 78 8.13 1.22 -2.74
C SER A 78 9.29 2.14 -3.10
N ASN A 79 10.50 1.72 -2.73
CA ASN A 79 11.74 2.38 -3.10
C ASN A 79 11.99 2.43 -4.62
N ASP A 80 11.44 1.49 -5.38
CA ASP A 80 11.65 1.38 -6.83
C ASP A 80 11.15 2.61 -7.60
N LEU A 81 10.29 3.40 -6.98
CA LEU A 81 9.70 4.58 -7.58
C LEU A 81 10.38 5.90 -7.20
N VAL A 82 11.35 5.87 -6.30
CA VAL A 82 12.01 7.09 -5.78
C VAL A 82 12.63 7.91 -6.90
N ALA A 83 13.32 7.27 -7.83
CA ALA A 83 13.94 7.96 -8.96
C ALA A 83 12.92 8.70 -9.84
N LYS A 84 11.71 8.16 -9.94
CA LYS A 84 10.61 8.77 -10.71
C LYS A 84 9.88 9.88 -9.95
N TYR A 85 9.86 9.80 -8.62
CA TYR A 85 9.14 10.73 -7.76
C TYR A 85 10.01 11.18 -6.58
N PRO A 86 11.12 11.93 -6.82
CA PRO A 86 12.14 12.23 -5.80
C PRO A 86 11.63 13.07 -4.62
N ASN A 87 10.51 13.76 -4.81
CA ASN A 87 9.93 14.65 -3.79
C ASN A 87 8.82 13.98 -2.96
N LYS A 88 8.61 12.68 -3.12
CA LYS A 88 7.62 11.94 -2.34
C LYS A 88 8.26 11.12 -1.24
N SER A 89 7.64 11.15 -0.08
CA SER A 89 8.02 10.26 1.03
C SER A 89 7.66 8.81 0.72
N ILE A 90 8.41 7.90 1.29
CA ILE A 90 8.16 6.47 1.19
C ILE A 90 7.42 6.01 2.44
N PHE A 91 6.38 5.24 2.25
CA PHE A 91 5.74 4.47 3.31
C PHE A 91 5.76 3.00 2.92
N LYS A 92 6.67 2.24 3.48
CA LYS A 92 6.81 0.81 3.19
C LYS A 92 6.03 0.01 4.23
N ARG A 93 4.97 -0.68 3.79
CA ARG A 93 4.31 -1.73 4.57
C ARG A 93 4.86 -3.10 4.14
N GLU A 94 4.53 -4.13 4.87
CA GLU A 94 5.00 -5.49 4.59
C GLU A 94 6.55 -5.54 4.47
N TRP A 95 7.22 -4.72 5.29
CA TRP A 95 8.67 -4.71 5.32
C TRP A 95 9.22 -6.03 5.85
N GLY A 96 10.22 -6.56 5.15
CA GLY A 96 10.81 -7.83 5.52
C GLY A 96 9.94 -9.04 5.19
N ASP A 97 8.88 -8.89 4.41
CA ASP A 97 8.09 -10.02 3.92
C ASP A 97 8.96 -10.88 3.01
N PHE A 98 9.41 -12.01 3.55
CA PHE A 98 10.24 -12.95 2.84
C PHE A 98 9.41 -14.14 2.35
N VAL A 99 9.26 -14.21 1.05
CA VAL A 99 8.60 -15.32 0.38
C VAL A 99 9.53 -15.94 -0.64
N ASP A 100 10.02 -17.11 -0.32
CA ASP A 100 10.96 -17.84 -1.17
C ASP A 100 10.33 -18.25 -2.50
N ASN A 101 9.07 -18.64 -2.45
CA ASN A 101 8.29 -19.05 -3.60
C ASN A 101 6.83 -18.66 -3.41
N TRP A 102 6.35 -17.71 -4.16
CA TRP A 102 4.96 -17.26 -4.12
C TRP A 102 3.94 -18.32 -4.48
N VAL A 103 4.34 -19.34 -5.22
CA VAL A 103 3.47 -20.46 -5.59
C VAL A 103 3.24 -21.40 -4.41
N ASP A 104 4.26 -21.64 -3.61
CA ASP A 104 4.19 -22.55 -2.45
C ASP A 104 3.74 -21.88 -1.17
N HIS A 105 3.71 -20.54 -1.20
CA HIS A 105 3.11 -19.68 -0.26
C HIS A 105 3.41 -19.82 1.15
N ASN A 106 4.39 -19.34 1.61
CA ASN A 106 3.94 -18.20 1.81
C ASN A 106 3.66 -17.68 3.15
N SER A 107 3.42 -18.32 4.08
CA SER A 107 3.55 -17.81 5.42
C SER A 107 4.83 -18.38 6.00
N VAL A 108 5.45 -17.62 6.89
CA VAL A 108 6.56 -18.08 7.73
C VAL A 108 6.30 -19.50 8.26
N SER A 109 5.04 -19.80 8.59
CA SER A 109 4.64 -21.13 9.07
C SER A 109 4.76 -22.23 8.01
N ARG A 110 4.60 -21.95 6.73
CA ARG A 110 4.78 -22.94 5.66
C ARG A 110 6.25 -23.13 5.32
N VAL A 111 7.00 -22.05 5.26
CA VAL A 111 8.45 -22.10 5.11
C VAL A 111 9.06 -22.88 6.29
N ALA A 112 8.63 -22.62 7.51
CA ALA A 112 9.05 -23.36 8.68
C ALA A 112 8.67 -24.86 8.63
N LYS A 113 7.51 -25.20 8.11
CA LYS A 113 7.10 -26.59 7.93
C LYS A 113 7.93 -27.35 6.89
N GLN A 114 8.38 -26.65 5.85
CA GLN A 114 9.20 -27.27 4.80
C GLN A 114 10.67 -27.40 5.21
N TRP A 115 11.20 -26.40 5.92
CA TRP A 115 12.65 -26.28 6.18
C TRP A 115 13.02 -26.31 7.66
N GLY A 116 12.05 -26.46 8.55
CA GLY A 116 12.29 -26.48 9.99
C GLY A 116 12.99 -25.22 10.49
N GLU A 117 13.94 -25.39 11.40
CA GLU A 117 14.69 -24.28 12.02
C GLU A 117 15.49 -23.45 11.01
N THR A 118 15.93 -24.04 9.91
CA THR A 118 16.67 -23.35 8.85
C THR A 118 15.85 -22.20 8.24
N ALA A 119 14.53 -22.31 8.18
CA ALA A 119 13.67 -21.27 7.68
C ALA A 119 13.70 -20.01 8.54
N GLN A 120 13.77 -20.15 9.87
CA GLN A 120 13.86 -19.05 10.80
C GLN A 120 15.19 -18.30 10.66
N ILE A 121 16.29 -19.04 10.49
CA ILE A 121 17.62 -18.46 10.27
C ILE A 121 17.64 -17.68 8.96
N ARG A 122 17.11 -18.24 7.88
CA ARG A 122 17.03 -17.56 6.58
C ARG A 122 16.20 -16.30 6.65
N GLN A 123 15.09 -16.31 7.34
CA GLN A 123 14.24 -15.16 7.52
C GLN A 123 14.96 -14.08 8.34
N ALA A 124 15.62 -14.44 9.44
CA ALA A 124 16.41 -13.50 10.22
C ALA A 124 17.51 -12.85 9.37
N LEU A 125 18.24 -13.64 8.58
CA LEU A 125 19.27 -13.12 7.67
C LEU A 125 18.70 -12.19 6.59
N HIS A 126 17.47 -12.46 6.13
CA HIS A 126 16.77 -11.55 5.21
C HIS A 126 16.49 -10.20 5.87
N TYR A 127 15.94 -10.19 7.07
CA TYR A 127 15.68 -8.96 7.83
C TYR A 127 16.94 -8.13 8.10
N PHE A 128 18.09 -8.77 8.25
CA PHE A 128 19.36 -8.07 8.42
C PHE A 128 19.89 -7.40 7.15
N LYS A 129 19.42 -7.83 5.99
CA LYS A 129 19.87 -7.29 4.69
C LYS A 129 18.99 -6.16 4.18
N GLU A 130 17.72 -6.09 4.61
CA GLU A 130 16.75 -5.06 4.21
C GLU A 130 16.89 -3.78 5.05
#